data_39bc3156f72db830131a11ed326b6270
#
_entry.id   39bc3156f72db830131a11ed326b6270
#
_cell.length_a   1.000
_cell.length_b   1.000
_cell.length_c   1.000
_cell.angle_alpha   90.00
_cell.angle_beta   90.00
_cell.angle_gamma   90.00
#
_symmetry.space_group_name_H-M   'P 1'
#
loop_
_entity.id
_entity.type
_entity.pdbx_description
1 polymer ?
#
loop_
_entity_poly.entity_id
_entity_poly.type
_entity_poly.pdbx_seq_one_letter_code
_entity_poly.pdbx_strand_id
1 'polypeptide(L)'
;QEYASTGMKLKLYIDRLFRKKLAKQLDAIVTFSAAKTIFGIPAIRISNGIDFDAVPLKQHMNDTSDELHLIGVAEVHYWHGFDRLVRGLAAYYDRGRSYKVYFHIVGELTGERERKEILPLIREHGLEPYVILHGARHGLELDELFEHADFGIGSLGRHRSGITHIKTLKNREYAARGLAFAYSETDEDFDDKAYVMKIPADETAVDIDGIVAFCRSLPMTGREIRDSIGNLSWKCQMQKVLCEVVPC
;
A
#
# COMPACT_ATOMS: atom_id res chain seq x y z
N GLN A 1 13.09 3.44 18.77
CA GLN A 1 13.19 3.95 20.16
C GLN A 1 14.00 5.24 20.30
N GLU A 2 14.82 5.57 19.30
CA GLU A 2 15.69 6.78 19.33
C GLU A 2 14.90 8.10 19.32
N TYR A 3 13.70 8.11 18.76
CA TYR A 3 12.85 9.31 18.64
C TYR A 3 11.78 9.44 19.73
N ALA A 4 11.77 8.57 20.74
CA ALA A 4 10.76 8.62 21.79
C ALA A 4 11.06 9.73 22.80
N SER A 5 10.08 10.60 23.08
CA SER A 5 10.17 11.59 24.15
C SER A 5 10.38 10.93 25.51
N THR A 6 10.87 11.70 26.52
CA THR A 6 11.10 11.18 27.87
C THR A 6 9.83 10.56 28.47
N GLY A 7 8.67 11.18 28.27
CA GLY A 7 7.38 10.63 28.71
C GLY A 7 7.02 9.32 28.01
N MET A 8 7.35 9.17 26.72
CA MET A 8 7.13 7.93 25.97
C MET A 8 8.07 6.82 26.49
N LYS A 9 9.33 7.13 26.77
CA LYS A 9 10.29 6.16 27.36
C LYS A 9 9.81 5.62 28.70
N LEU A 10 9.26 6.48 29.55
CA LEU A 10 8.68 6.07 30.83
C LEU A 10 7.44 5.16 30.62
N LYS A 11 6.54 5.52 29.71
CA LYS A 11 5.38 4.67 29.37
C LYS A 11 5.83 3.28 28.87
N LEU A 12 6.82 3.22 27.99
CA LEU A 12 7.38 1.96 27.48
C LEU A 12 8.03 1.13 28.59
N TYR A 13 8.67 1.77 29.57
CA TYR A 13 9.26 1.08 30.72
C TYR A 13 8.17 0.44 31.60
N ILE A 14 7.13 1.22 31.96
CA ILE A 14 5.98 0.73 32.73
C ILE A 14 5.28 -0.41 31.98
N ASP A 15 5.03 -0.24 30.68
CA ASP A 15 4.45 -1.29 29.85
C ASP A 15 5.28 -2.58 29.89
N ARG A 16 6.61 -2.50 29.77
CA ARG A 16 7.49 -3.67 29.86
C ARG A 16 7.38 -4.43 31.18
N LEU A 17 7.15 -3.74 32.28
CA LEU A 17 6.98 -4.37 33.60
C LEU A 17 5.67 -5.12 33.73
N PHE A 18 4.59 -4.59 33.17
CA PHE A 18 3.23 -5.09 33.42
C PHE A 18 2.65 -5.91 32.26
N ARG A 19 3.10 -5.73 31.01
CA ARG A 19 2.48 -6.38 29.84
C ARG A 19 2.36 -7.89 29.94
N LYS A 20 3.38 -8.59 30.46
CA LYS A 20 3.34 -10.04 30.62
C LYS A 20 2.32 -10.48 31.68
N LYS A 21 2.14 -9.69 32.75
CA LYS A 21 1.16 -9.97 33.78
C LYS A 21 -0.26 -9.74 33.27
N LEU A 22 -0.48 -8.66 32.54
CA LEU A 22 -1.76 -8.35 31.90
C LEU A 22 -2.11 -9.37 30.83
N ALA A 23 -1.14 -9.77 30.00
CA ALA A 23 -1.34 -10.77 28.95
C ALA A 23 -1.86 -12.11 29.50
N LYS A 24 -1.46 -12.52 30.70
CA LYS A 24 -1.96 -13.76 31.36
C LYS A 24 -3.46 -13.79 31.63
N GLN A 25 -4.16 -12.67 31.49
CA GLN A 25 -5.61 -12.56 31.63
C GLN A 25 -6.34 -12.73 30.29
N LEU A 26 -5.60 -12.97 29.20
CA LEU A 26 -6.15 -13.15 27.86
C LEU A 26 -6.12 -14.64 27.48
N ASP A 27 -7.16 -15.12 26.84
CA ASP A 27 -7.24 -16.48 26.30
C ASP A 27 -6.42 -16.61 25.02
N ALA A 28 -6.42 -15.56 24.17
CA ALA A 28 -5.66 -15.50 22.93
C ALA A 28 -5.29 -14.05 22.57
N ILE A 29 -4.30 -13.88 21.69
CA ILE A 29 -3.89 -12.59 21.14
C ILE A 29 -4.00 -12.65 19.61
N VAL A 30 -4.82 -11.76 19.05
CA VAL A 30 -4.92 -11.62 17.59
C VAL A 30 -3.75 -10.80 17.04
N THR A 31 -3.10 -11.28 15.99
CA THR A 31 -1.89 -10.64 15.43
C THR A 31 -1.78 -10.80 13.91
N PHE A 32 -1.09 -9.88 13.26
CA PHE A 32 -0.68 -9.99 11.85
C PHE A 32 0.68 -10.70 11.68
N SER A 33 1.41 -10.91 12.76
CA SER A 33 2.71 -11.56 12.72
C SER A 33 2.59 -13.09 12.65
N ALA A 34 3.68 -13.77 12.23
CA ALA A 34 3.75 -15.22 12.21
C ALA A 34 4.03 -15.85 13.60
N ALA A 35 4.03 -15.07 14.67
CA ALA A 35 4.27 -15.56 16.03
C ALA A 35 3.14 -16.50 16.45
N LYS A 36 3.50 -17.70 16.94
CA LYS A 36 2.56 -18.67 17.49
C LYS A 36 2.13 -18.32 18.92
N THR A 37 2.96 -17.59 19.64
CA THR A 37 2.68 -17.10 20.99
C THR A 37 3.22 -15.68 21.16
N ILE A 38 2.51 -14.85 21.92
CA ILE A 38 2.94 -13.51 22.33
C ILE A 38 2.80 -13.41 23.84
N PHE A 39 3.88 -13.09 24.54
CA PHE A 39 3.98 -13.08 26.01
C PHE A 39 3.58 -14.41 26.67
N GLY A 40 3.70 -15.55 25.94
CA GLY A 40 3.31 -16.87 26.42
C GLY A 40 1.83 -17.21 26.22
N ILE A 41 1.05 -16.33 25.59
CA ILE A 41 -0.36 -16.54 25.26
C ILE A 41 -0.47 -16.98 23.80
N PRO A 42 -1.36 -17.94 23.44
CA PRO A 42 -1.60 -18.34 22.07
C PRO A 42 -1.91 -17.15 21.18
N ALA A 43 -1.32 -17.12 19.98
CA ALA A 43 -1.53 -16.04 19.02
C ALA A 43 -2.29 -16.56 17.79
N ILE A 44 -3.40 -15.90 17.48
CA ILE A 44 -4.24 -16.19 16.33
C ILE A 44 -3.80 -15.25 15.20
N ARG A 45 -3.26 -15.84 14.12
CA ARG A 45 -2.81 -15.06 12.98
C ARG A 45 -3.96 -14.74 12.04
N ILE A 46 -4.19 -13.44 11.83
CA ILE A 46 -5.10 -12.94 10.81
C ILE A 46 -4.37 -12.03 9.82
N SER A 47 -5.06 -11.56 8.82
CA SER A 47 -4.62 -10.49 7.93
C SER A 47 -5.42 -9.22 8.15
N ASN A 48 -4.93 -8.07 7.67
CA ASN A 48 -5.77 -6.91 7.53
C ASN A 48 -6.96 -7.26 6.63
N GLY A 49 -8.15 -6.96 7.09
CA GLY A 49 -9.37 -7.18 6.32
C GLY A 49 -9.70 -5.98 5.45
N ILE A 50 -10.62 -6.22 4.53
CA ILE A 50 -11.26 -5.17 3.71
C ILE A 50 -12.78 -5.30 3.83
N ASP A 51 -13.46 -4.17 3.82
CA ASP A 51 -14.91 -4.12 3.72
C ASP A 51 -15.30 -3.97 2.23
N PHE A 52 -15.76 -5.07 1.65
CA PHE A 52 -16.15 -5.10 0.24
C PHE A 52 -17.43 -4.31 -0.06
N ASP A 53 -18.27 -4.05 0.94
CA ASP A 53 -19.49 -3.26 0.77
C ASP A 53 -19.16 -1.77 0.77
N ALA A 54 -18.12 -1.36 1.51
CA ALA A 54 -17.67 0.02 1.59
C ALA A 54 -16.69 0.42 0.46
N VAL A 55 -16.01 -0.56 -0.18
CA VAL A 55 -15.05 -0.30 -1.25
C VAL A 55 -15.64 -0.75 -2.59
N PRO A 56 -16.06 0.18 -3.47
CA PRO A 56 -16.64 -0.17 -4.76
C PRO A 56 -15.61 -0.82 -5.69
N LEU A 57 -16.06 -1.77 -6.49
CA LEU A 57 -15.31 -2.25 -7.65
C LEU A 57 -15.34 -1.17 -8.73
N LYS A 58 -14.20 -0.88 -9.34
CA LYS A 58 -14.11 -0.03 -10.54
C LYS A 58 -15.05 -0.53 -11.61
N GLN A 59 -15.88 0.37 -12.15
CA GLN A 59 -16.95 0.01 -13.09
C GLN A 59 -16.46 -0.03 -14.54
N HIS A 60 -15.53 0.86 -14.89
CA HIS A 60 -15.07 1.03 -16.26
C HIS A 60 -13.59 0.68 -16.40
N MET A 61 -13.26 -0.06 -17.43
CA MET A 61 -11.86 -0.20 -17.85
C MET A 61 -11.53 0.98 -18.77
N ASN A 62 -10.46 1.71 -18.44
CA ASN A 62 -10.00 2.79 -19.29
C ASN A 62 -9.35 2.24 -20.57
N ASP A 63 -9.40 3.02 -21.63
CA ASP A 63 -8.59 2.74 -22.80
C ASP A 63 -7.14 3.18 -22.51
N THR A 64 -6.26 2.21 -22.35
CA THR A 64 -4.83 2.44 -22.08
C THR A 64 -3.96 2.42 -23.35
N SER A 65 -4.57 2.62 -24.52
CA SER A 65 -3.80 2.65 -25.79
C SER A 65 -2.82 3.81 -25.85
N ASP A 66 -3.21 5.00 -25.39
CA ASP A 66 -2.46 6.24 -25.52
C ASP A 66 -1.85 6.75 -24.20
N GLU A 67 -2.44 6.38 -23.06
CA GLU A 67 -2.02 6.86 -21.74
C GLU A 67 -2.29 5.85 -20.64
N LEU A 68 -1.60 6.03 -19.48
CA LEU A 68 -1.74 5.20 -18.29
C LEU A 68 -1.80 6.09 -17.03
N HIS A 69 -2.78 5.86 -16.18
CA HIS A 69 -2.98 6.60 -14.93
C HIS A 69 -2.59 5.75 -13.72
N LEU A 70 -1.47 6.10 -13.08
CA LEU A 70 -1.00 5.51 -11.84
C LEU A 70 -1.61 6.28 -10.66
N ILE A 71 -2.05 5.59 -9.60
CA ILE A 71 -2.59 6.23 -8.39
C ILE A 71 -1.86 5.77 -7.14
N GLY A 72 -1.40 6.73 -6.33
CA GLY A 72 -0.81 6.49 -5.00
C GLY A 72 -1.60 7.21 -3.92
N VAL A 73 -2.31 6.46 -3.05
CA VAL A 73 -3.11 7.02 -1.96
C VAL A 73 -2.37 6.88 -0.64
N ALA A 74 -2.00 8.00 -0.02
CA ALA A 74 -1.30 8.01 1.28
C ALA A 74 -1.27 9.41 1.89
N GLU A 75 -1.25 9.50 3.23
CA GLU A 75 -0.50 10.58 3.87
C GLU A 75 0.98 10.34 3.57
N VAL A 76 1.55 11.17 2.68
CA VAL A 76 2.83 10.86 2.04
C VAL A 76 3.98 10.99 3.04
N HIS A 77 4.70 9.90 3.24
CA HIS A 77 5.91 9.81 4.05
C HIS A 77 7.05 9.17 3.25
N TYR A 78 8.31 9.37 3.69
CA TYR A 78 9.52 8.90 3.01
C TYR A 78 9.52 7.38 2.71
N TRP A 79 8.82 6.59 3.51
CA TRP A 79 8.67 5.15 3.27
C TRP A 79 7.66 4.79 2.16
N HIS A 80 6.90 5.77 1.63
CA HIS A 80 6.08 5.52 0.45
C HIS A 80 6.92 5.48 -0.83
N GLY A 81 8.10 6.13 -0.85
CA GLY A 81 9.05 6.06 -1.95
C GLY A 81 8.52 6.68 -3.25
N PHE A 82 7.59 7.63 -3.18
CA PHE A 82 7.02 8.29 -4.37
C PHE A 82 8.06 9.12 -5.13
N ASP A 83 9.12 9.58 -4.45
CA ASP A 83 10.30 10.18 -5.08
C ASP A 83 10.97 9.24 -6.08
N ARG A 84 10.99 7.92 -5.81
CA ARG A 84 11.54 6.92 -6.73
C ARG A 84 10.70 6.80 -8.01
N LEU A 85 9.37 6.89 -7.88
CA LEU A 85 8.47 6.88 -9.03
C LEU A 85 8.62 8.16 -9.85
N VAL A 86 8.71 9.33 -9.19
CA VAL A 86 8.95 10.61 -9.88
C VAL A 86 10.29 10.60 -10.62
N ARG A 87 11.37 10.07 -10.01
CA ARG A 87 12.65 9.85 -10.73
C ARG A 87 12.50 8.91 -11.93
N GLY A 88 11.66 7.88 -11.78
CA GLY A 88 11.34 6.97 -12.89
C GLY A 88 10.66 7.69 -14.05
N LEU A 89 9.67 8.54 -13.75
CA LEU A 89 8.98 9.36 -14.76
C LEU A 89 9.94 10.36 -15.43
N ALA A 90 10.82 11.01 -14.67
CA ALA A 90 11.86 11.87 -15.22
C ALA A 90 12.71 11.12 -16.26
N ALA A 91 13.29 9.99 -15.85
CA ALA A 91 14.09 9.16 -16.74
C ALA A 91 13.30 8.61 -17.95
N TYR A 92 12.01 8.37 -17.79
CA TYR A 92 11.13 7.92 -18.86
C TYR A 92 10.94 9.01 -19.92
N TYR A 93 10.60 10.23 -19.51
CA TYR A 93 10.38 11.35 -20.43
C TYR A 93 11.67 11.89 -21.02
N ASP A 94 12.79 11.89 -20.30
CA ASP A 94 14.12 12.25 -20.81
C ASP A 94 14.57 11.35 -21.98
N ARG A 95 14.06 10.11 -22.05
CA ARG A 95 14.26 9.21 -23.20
C ARG A 95 13.36 9.50 -24.40
N GLY A 96 12.57 10.56 -24.36
CA GLY A 96 11.69 10.97 -25.45
C GLY A 96 10.47 10.05 -25.66
N ARG A 97 9.96 9.42 -24.61
CA ARG A 97 8.78 8.56 -24.71
C ARG A 97 7.53 9.39 -25.02
N SER A 98 6.77 8.97 -26.02
CA SER A 98 5.52 9.63 -26.47
C SER A 98 4.27 9.11 -25.75
N TYR A 99 4.29 7.86 -25.25
CA TYR A 99 3.19 7.29 -24.49
C TYR A 99 3.11 7.99 -23.14
N LYS A 100 1.93 8.47 -22.77
CA LYS A 100 1.73 9.30 -21.57
C LYS A 100 1.52 8.43 -20.33
N VAL A 101 2.23 8.76 -19.26
CA VAL A 101 2.05 8.11 -17.95
C VAL A 101 1.87 9.19 -16.89
N TYR A 102 0.68 9.20 -16.28
CA TYR A 102 0.33 10.14 -15.23
C TYR A 102 0.47 9.49 -13.87
N PHE A 103 0.93 10.25 -12.89
CA PHE A 103 0.97 9.81 -11.50
C PHE A 103 0.12 10.73 -10.62
N HIS A 104 -1.00 10.20 -10.14
CA HIS A 104 -1.92 10.86 -9.22
C HIS A 104 -1.52 10.56 -7.79
N ILE A 105 -1.06 11.58 -7.07
CA ILE A 105 -0.76 11.50 -5.63
C ILE A 105 -1.97 12.02 -4.88
N VAL A 106 -2.64 11.12 -4.15
CA VAL A 106 -3.82 11.44 -3.34
C VAL A 106 -3.44 11.37 -1.86
N GLY A 107 -3.44 12.52 -1.20
CA GLY A 107 -3.03 12.73 0.17
C GLY A 107 -2.06 13.90 0.30
N GLU A 108 -1.77 14.26 1.54
CA GLU A 108 -0.92 15.41 1.82
C GLU A 108 0.57 15.03 1.84
N LEU A 109 1.41 15.92 1.30
CA LEU A 109 2.85 15.89 1.53
C LEU A 109 3.16 16.64 2.85
N THR A 110 2.89 15.99 3.98
CA THR A 110 2.95 16.63 5.30
C THR A 110 4.39 16.86 5.78
N GLY A 111 5.31 15.96 5.43
CA GLY A 111 6.71 16.02 5.82
C GLY A 111 7.52 17.08 5.05
N GLU A 112 8.46 17.72 5.73
CA GLU A 112 9.41 18.63 5.08
C GLU A 112 10.33 17.88 4.11
N ARG A 113 10.70 16.65 4.47
CA ARG A 113 11.54 15.77 3.65
C ARG A 113 10.84 15.44 2.33
N GLU A 114 9.59 14.98 2.38
CA GLU A 114 8.81 14.57 1.22
C GLU A 114 8.62 15.72 0.25
N ARG A 115 8.33 16.92 0.77
CA ARG A 115 8.23 18.13 -0.05
C ARG A 115 9.56 18.50 -0.70
N LYS A 116 10.67 18.36 0.01
CA LYS A 116 12.02 18.65 -0.52
C LYS A 116 12.51 17.59 -1.52
N GLU A 117 12.06 16.36 -1.41
CA GLU A 117 12.44 15.27 -2.30
C GLU A 117 11.56 15.19 -3.56
N ILE A 118 10.27 15.49 -3.46
CA ILE A 118 9.32 15.29 -4.57
C ILE A 118 9.11 16.57 -5.39
N LEU A 119 8.80 17.70 -4.74
CA LEU A 119 8.44 18.93 -5.48
C LEU A 119 9.58 19.50 -6.34
N PRO A 120 10.86 19.52 -5.90
CA PRO A 120 11.95 19.94 -6.77
C PRO A 120 12.12 19.04 -7.99
N LEU A 121 12.05 17.71 -7.82
CA LEU A 121 12.16 16.77 -8.95
C LEU A 121 11.08 17.01 -10.00
N ILE A 122 9.83 17.27 -9.57
CA ILE A 122 8.74 17.59 -10.50
C ILE A 122 9.10 18.82 -11.34
N ARG A 123 9.58 19.91 -10.70
CA ARG A 123 9.93 21.16 -11.38
C ARG A 123 11.18 21.04 -12.27
N GLU A 124 12.23 20.43 -11.74
CA GLU A 124 13.51 20.28 -12.44
C GLU A 124 13.39 19.49 -13.75
N HIS A 125 12.46 18.52 -13.78
CA HIS A 125 12.22 17.66 -14.93
C HIS A 125 10.95 18.04 -15.72
N GLY A 126 10.28 19.17 -15.41
CA GLY A 126 9.06 19.61 -16.11
C GLY A 126 7.93 18.60 -16.06
N LEU A 127 7.77 17.91 -14.92
CA LEU A 127 6.77 16.84 -14.73
C LEU A 127 5.42 17.32 -14.23
N GLU A 128 5.21 18.64 -14.10
CA GLU A 128 3.92 19.19 -13.63
C GLU A 128 2.70 18.71 -14.44
N PRO A 129 2.82 18.47 -15.76
CA PRO A 129 1.70 17.90 -16.51
C PRO A 129 1.41 16.44 -16.22
N TYR A 130 2.35 15.70 -15.63
CA TYR A 130 2.31 14.24 -15.45
C TYR A 130 2.22 13.78 -14.00
N VAL A 131 2.61 14.62 -13.04
CA VAL A 131 2.51 14.33 -11.61
C VAL A 131 1.48 15.26 -10.97
N ILE A 132 0.29 14.73 -10.71
CA ILE A 132 -0.85 15.50 -10.25
C ILE A 132 -1.03 15.31 -8.73
N LEU A 133 -0.97 16.42 -7.99
CA LEU A 133 -1.15 16.44 -6.54
C LEU A 133 -2.61 16.80 -6.23
N HIS A 134 -3.37 15.85 -5.69
CA HIS A 134 -4.79 16.04 -5.39
C HIS A 134 -5.05 16.56 -3.98
N GLY A 135 -4.06 16.53 -3.07
CA GLY A 135 -4.31 16.70 -1.64
C GLY A 135 -5.13 15.53 -1.07
N ALA A 136 -5.61 15.67 0.15
CA ALA A 136 -6.44 14.62 0.77
C ALA A 136 -7.82 14.55 0.10
N ARG A 137 -8.26 13.33 -0.27
CA ARG A 137 -9.58 13.03 -0.83
C ARG A 137 -10.20 11.84 -0.11
N HIS A 138 -11.52 11.85 0.03
CA HIS A 138 -12.28 10.83 0.73
C HIS A 138 -13.65 10.59 0.07
N GLY A 139 -14.25 9.43 0.34
CA GLY A 139 -15.59 9.10 -0.16
C GLY A 139 -15.68 9.19 -1.68
N LEU A 140 -16.71 9.81 -2.20
CA LEU A 140 -16.97 9.89 -3.64
C LEU A 140 -15.84 10.54 -4.45
N GLU A 141 -15.18 11.58 -3.91
CA GLU A 141 -14.05 12.21 -4.61
C GLU A 141 -12.87 11.24 -4.79
N LEU A 142 -12.62 10.37 -3.81
CA LEU A 142 -11.61 9.34 -3.91
C LEU A 142 -12.05 8.23 -4.88
N ASP A 143 -13.32 7.84 -4.85
CA ASP A 143 -13.86 6.83 -5.75
C ASP A 143 -13.77 7.27 -7.21
N GLU A 144 -14.06 8.55 -7.51
CA GLU A 144 -13.90 9.13 -8.86
C GLU A 144 -12.45 9.05 -9.34
N LEU A 145 -11.46 9.34 -8.48
CA LEU A 145 -10.06 9.20 -8.84
C LEU A 145 -9.67 7.74 -9.14
N PHE A 146 -10.24 6.80 -8.40
CA PHE A 146 -10.03 5.38 -8.67
C PHE A 146 -10.69 4.90 -9.96
N GLU A 147 -11.84 5.46 -10.36
CA GLU A 147 -12.45 5.14 -11.66
C GLU A 147 -11.55 5.53 -12.85
N HIS A 148 -10.76 6.61 -12.70
CA HIS A 148 -9.80 7.04 -13.71
C HIS A 148 -8.43 6.37 -13.61
N ALA A 149 -8.14 5.68 -12.51
CA ALA A 149 -6.85 5.03 -12.32
C ALA A 149 -6.79 3.66 -13.02
N ASP A 150 -5.63 3.31 -13.55
CA ASP A 150 -5.36 2.03 -14.21
C ASP A 150 -4.48 1.12 -13.36
N PHE A 151 -3.64 1.70 -12.51
CA PHE A 151 -2.66 0.95 -11.74
C PHE A 151 -2.38 1.59 -10.38
N GLY A 152 -2.38 0.79 -9.31
CA GLY A 152 -2.13 1.22 -7.94
C GLY A 152 -0.64 1.29 -7.61
N ILE A 153 -0.23 2.31 -6.86
CA ILE A 153 1.12 2.45 -6.33
C ILE A 153 1.10 2.30 -4.81
N GLY A 154 1.58 1.16 -4.35
CA GLY A 154 1.79 0.85 -2.94
C GLY A 154 3.00 1.59 -2.34
N SER A 155 3.59 1.03 -1.29
CA SER A 155 4.81 1.61 -0.73
C SER A 155 6.04 1.11 -1.50
N LEU A 156 6.91 2.02 -1.91
CA LEU A 156 8.11 1.72 -2.68
C LEU A 156 9.41 1.93 -1.86
N GLY A 157 9.30 2.44 -0.63
CA GLY A 157 10.43 2.83 0.21
C GLY A 157 10.38 2.26 1.64
N ARG A 158 9.68 1.15 1.89
CA ARG A 158 9.60 0.55 3.24
C ARG A 158 10.93 0.12 3.82
N HIS A 159 11.88 -0.28 2.98
CA HIS A 159 13.26 -0.56 3.39
C HIS A 159 13.90 0.59 4.16
N ARG A 160 13.55 1.86 3.85
CA ARG A 160 14.01 3.07 4.56
C ARG A 160 13.59 3.11 6.03
N SER A 161 12.49 2.45 6.38
CA SER A 161 11.97 2.36 7.76
C SER A 161 12.38 1.07 8.48
N GLY A 162 13.13 0.19 7.81
CA GLY A 162 13.49 -1.13 8.33
C GLY A 162 12.31 -2.10 8.44
N ILE A 163 11.14 -1.75 7.89
CA ILE A 163 9.96 -2.60 7.86
C ILE A 163 9.89 -3.27 6.50
N THR A 164 10.19 -4.56 6.44
CA THR A 164 10.20 -5.33 5.19
C THR A 164 8.94 -6.17 4.98
N HIS A 165 8.26 -6.55 6.06
CA HIS A 165 7.04 -7.36 6.04
C HIS A 165 5.89 -6.54 6.61
N ILE A 166 4.89 -6.25 5.81
CA ILE A 166 3.74 -5.47 6.25
C ILE A 166 2.51 -5.76 5.39
N LYS A 167 1.37 -5.91 6.03
CA LYS A 167 0.06 -6.11 5.41
C LYS A 167 -0.66 -4.76 5.33
N THR A 168 -0.43 -4.00 4.26
CA THR A 168 -0.98 -2.63 4.14
C THR A 168 -2.44 -2.65 3.72
N LEU A 169 -3.24 -1.70 4.23
CA LEU A 169 -4.64 -1.54 3.82
C LEU A 169 -4.76 -1.14 2.34
N LYS A 170 -3.82 -0.33 1.83
CA LYS A 170 -3.87 0.14 0.44
C LYS A 170 -3.75 -0.99 -0.59
N ASN A 171 -2.92 -2.03 -0.35
CA ASN A 171 -2.83 -3.18 -1.25
C ASN A 171 -4.17 -3.90 -1.34
N ARG A 172 -4.88 -4.01 -0.20
CA ARG A 172 -6.22 -4.61 -0.13
C ARG A 172 -7.26 -3.76 -0.83
N GLU A 173 -7.19 -2.44 -0.67
CA GLU A 173 -8.08 -1.50 -1.33
C GLU A 173 -7.90 -1.53 -2.85
N TYR A 174 -6.66 -1.51 -3.35
CA TYR A 174 -6.39 -1.63 -4.78
C TYR A 174 -6.99 -2.91 -5.36
N ALA A 175 -6.70 -4.06 -4.75
CA ALA A 175 -7.27 -5.32 -5.19
C ALA A 175 -8.80 -5.37 -5.06
N ALA A 176 -9.39 -4.79 -3.99
CA ALA A 176 -10.84 -4.71 -3.83
C ALA A 176 -11.50 -3.83 -4.89
N ARG A 177 -10.83 -2.78 -5.35
CA ARG A 177 -11.26 -1.94 -6.48
C ARG A 177 -11.01 -2.60 -7.85
N GLY A 178 -10.32 -3.74 -7.87
CA GLY A 178 -10.01 -4.47 -9.10
C GLY A 178 -8.80 -3.91 -9.84
N LEU A 179 -7.92 -3.16 -9.17
CA LEU A 179 -6.70 -2.61 -9.76
C LEU A 179 -5.51 -3.55 -9.54
N ALA A 180 -4.72 -3.75 -10.58
CA ALA A 180 -3.36 -4.23 -10.44
C ALA A 180 -2.49 -3.15 -9.78
N PHE A 181 -1.40 -3.54 -9.11
CA PHE A 181 -0.59 -2.57 -8.37
C PHE A 181 0.85 -3.02 -8.17
N ALA A 182 1.70 -2.08 -7.78
CA ALA A 182 3.10 -2.33 -7.46
C ALA A 182 3.43 -1.95 -6.01
N TYR A 183 4.37 -2.67 -5.39
CA TYR A 183 4.95 -2.34 -4.09
C TYR A 183 6.32 -3.02 -3.91
N SER A 184 7.09 -2.62 -2.87
CA SER A 184 8.44 -3.13 -2.65
C SER A 184 8.59 -4.02 -1.40
N GLU A 185 7.71 -3.90 -0.43
CA GLU A 185 7.71 -4.73 0.77
C GLU A 185 7.26 -6.17 0.51
N THR A 186 7.32 -7.02 1.54
CA THR A 186 6.70 -8.33 1.53
C THR A 186 5.30 -8.25 2.12
N ASP A 187 4.30 -8.66 1.35
CA ASP A 187 2.92 -8.87 1.77
C ASP A 187 2.47 -10.25 1.28
N GLU A 188 2.55 -11.24 2.16
CA GLU A 188 2.28 -12.65 1.84
C GLU A 188 0.89 -12.90 1.25
N ASP A 189 -0.04 -11.99 1.43
CA ASP A 189 -1.38 -12.09 0.84
C ASP A 189 -1.38 -11.76 -0.67
N PHE A 190 -0.30 -11.15 -1.17
CA PHE A 190 -0.21 -10.61 -2.52
C PHE A 190 1.05 -10.97 -3.30
N ASP A 191 2.13 -11.43 -2.64
CA ASP A 191 3.45 -11.63 -3.28
C ASP A 191 3.43 -12.65 -4.43
N ASP A 192 2.45 -13.56 -4.47
CA ASP A 192 2.26 -14.59 -5.49
C ASP A 192 1.17 -14.25 -6.54
N LYS A 193 0.56 -13.07 -6.45
CA LYS A 193 -0.55 -12.69 -7.34
C LYS A 193 -0.06 -12.16 -8.68
N ALA A 194 -0.63 -12.67 -9.78
CA ALA A 194 -0.25 -12.28 -11.14
C ALA A 194 -0.49 -10.80 -11.48
N TYR A 195 -1.38 -10.13 -10.75
CA TYR A 195 -1.69 -8.71 -10.90
C TYR A 195 -0.83 -7.80 -10.02
N VAL A 196 0.20 -8.34 -9.39
CA VAL A 196 1.12 -7.60 -8.52
C VAL A 196 2.50 -7.52 -9.16
N MET A 197 3.00 -6.31 -9.30
CA MET A 197 4.37 -6.05 -9.74
C MET A 197 5.26 -5.75 -8.53
N LYS A 198 6.27 -6.57 -8.30
CA LYS A 198 7.26 -6.34 -7.24
C LYS A 198 8.33 -5.37 -7.73
N ILE A 199 8.47 -4.26 -7.01
CA ILE A 199 9.54 -3.28 -7.25
C ILE A 199 10.69 -3.59 -6.28
N PRO A 200 11.96 -3.53 -6.70
CA PRO A 200 13.11 -3.72 -5.81
C PRO A 200 13.05 -2.81 -4.57
N ALA A 201 13.37 -3.37 -3.39
CA ALA A 201 13.37 -2.62 -2.14
C ALA A 201 14.72 -1.90 -1.94
N ASP A 202 15.02 -0.95 -2.82
CA ASP A 202 16.25 -0.15 -2.87
C ASP A 202 15.96 1.30 -3.24
N GLU A 203 16.98 2.09 -3.57
CA GLU A 203 16.85 3.50 -3.94
C GLU A 203 16.83 3.74 -5.46
N THR A 204 16.78 2.70 -6.29
CA THR A 204 16.73 2.85 -7.74
C THR A 204 15.42 3.51 -8.20
N ALA A 205 15.48 4.28 -9.26
CA ALA A 205 14.30 4.82 -9.91
C ALA A 205 13.38 3.68 -10.41
N VAL A 206 12.07 3.88 -10.32
CA VAL A 206 11.11 2.87 -10.78
C VAL A 206 11.13 2.77 -12.30
N ASP A 207 11.14 1.55 -12.82
CA ASP A 207 11.06 1.31 -14.26
C ASP A 207 9.61 1.52 -14.77
N ILE A 208 9.38 2.67 -15.40
CA ILE A 208 8.07 3.03 -15.95
C ILE A 208 7.74 2.21 -17.21
N ASP A 209 8.72 1.93 -18.06
CA ASP A 209 8.51 1.05 -19.23
C ASP A 209 8.05 -0.34 -18.77
N GLY A 210 8.62 -0.86 -17.66
CA GLY A 210 8.22 -2.11 -17.02
C GLY A 210 6.78 -2.09 -16.52
N ILE A 211 6.33 -0.99 -15.89
CA ILE A 211 4.92 -0.84 -15.47
C ILE A 211 3.98 -0.85 -16.67
N VAL A 212 4.30 -0.07 -17.71
CA VAL A 212 3.49 -0.03 -18.95
C VAL A 212 3.37 -1.43 -19.59
N ALA A 213 4.50 -2.13 -19.70
CA ALA A 213 4.52 -3.49 -20.25
C ALA A 213 3.69 -4.47 -19.39
N PHE A 214 3.81 -4.37 -18.06
CA PHE A 214 3.04 -5.18 -17.12
C PHE A 214 1.52 -4.95 -17.28
N CYS A 215 1.08 -3.70 -17.30
CA CYS A 215 -0.35 -3.37 -17.46
C CYS A 215 -0.91 -3.90 -18.78
N ARG A 216 -0.16 -3.79 -19.87
CA ARG A 216 -0.56 -4.29 -21.20
C ARG A 216 -0.61 -5.82 -21.30
N SER A 217 0.18 -6.51 -20.49
CA SER A 217 0.24 -7.97 -20.51
C SER A 217 -0.69 -8.65 -19.50
N LEU A 218 -1.38 -7.88 -18.66
CA LEU A 218 -2.23 -8.43 -17.59
C LEU A 218 -3.49 -9.10 -18.18
N PRO A 219 -3.65 -10.43 -17.98
CA PRO A 219 -4.78 -11.15 -18.56
C PRO A 219 -6.04 -11.14 -17.67
N MET A 220 -5.99 -10.47 -16.52
CA MET A 220 -7.03 -10.51 -15.48
C MET A 220 -7.95 -9.29 -15.56
N THR A 221 -9.23 -9.52 -15.39
CA THR A 221 -10.25 -8.48 -15.20
C THR A 221 -10.24 -7.96 -13.76
N GLY A 222 -10.73 -6.73 -13.54
CA GLY A 222 -10.88 -6.17 -12.19
C GLY A 222 -11.75 -7.04 -11.27
N ARG A 223 -12.76 -7.72 -11.82
CA ARG A 223 -13.59 -8.66 -11.07
C ARG A 223 -12.79 -9.85 -10.56
N GLU A 224 -11.98 -10.46 -11.41
CA GLU A 224 -11.12 -11.59 -11.02
C GLU A 224 -10.07 -11.19 -9.97
N ILE A 225 -9.51 -9.97 -10.08
CA ILE A 225 -8.60 -9.43 -9.05
C ILE A 225 -9.34 -9.35 -7.71
N ARG A 226 -10.50 -8.70 -7.67
CA ARG A 226 -11.31 -8.56 -6.45
C ARG A 226 -11.71 -9.92 -5.86
N ASP A 227 -12.19 -10.83 -6.68
CA ASP A 227 -12.66 -12.14 -6.23
C ASP A 227 -11.51 -13.00 -5.65
N SER A 228 -10.27 -12.79 -6.11
CA SER A 228 -9.08 -13.48 -5.63
C SER A 228 -8.72 -13.20 -4.17
N ILE A 229 -9.29 -12.14 -3.57
CA ILE A 229 -9.05 -11.72 -2.19
C ILE A 229 -10.29 -11.82 -1.28
N GLY A 230 -11.32 -12.55 -1.67
CA GLY A 230 -12.55 -12.71 -0.89
C GLY A 230 -12.32 -13.21 0.54
N ASN A 231 -11.26 -14.02 0.74
CA ASN A 231 -10.80 -14.48 2.05
C ASN A 231 -10.25 -13.37 2.96
N LEU A 232 -9.93 -12.19 2.42
CA LEU A 232 -9.48 -11.01 3.17
C LEU A 232 -10.64 -10.13 3.62
N SER A 233 -11.92 -10.52 3.44
CA SER A 233 -13.02 -9.78 4.07
C SER A 233 -12.86 -9.76 5.60
N TRP A 234 -13.23 -8.66 6.25
CA TRP A 234 -13.27 -8.61 7.71
C TRP A 234 -14.11 -9.74 8.31
N LYS A 235 -15.20 -10.11 7.62
CA LYS A 235 -16.03 -11.26 8.02
C LYS A 235 -15.22 -12.55 8.09
N CYS A 236 -14.46 -12.89 7.04
CA CYS A 236 -13.61 -14.09 7.03
C CYS A 236 -12.50 -14.02 8.07
N GLN A 237 -11.88 -12.85 8.27
CA GLN A 237 -10.81 -12.69 9.26
C GLN A 237 -11.36 -12.86 10.70
N MET A 238 -12.53 -12.32 11.01
CA MET A 238 -13.15 -12.50 12.33
C MET A 238 -13.69 -13.91 12.55
N GLN A 239 -14.20 -14.58 11.50
CA GLN A 239 -14.58 -15.99 11.60
C GLN A 239 -13.39 -16.88 12.00
N LYS A 240 -12.19 -16.64 11.48
CA LYS A 240 -10.98 -17.36 11.92
C LYS A 240 -10.75 -17.21 13.43
N VAL A 241 -10.90 -15.99 13.95
CA VAL A 241 -10.75 -15.72 15.39
C VAL A 241 -11.79 -16.48 16.18
N LEU A 242 -13.06 -16.42 15.77
CA LEU A 242 -14.15 -17.08 16.46
C LEU A 242 -13.97 -18.60 16.50
N CYS A 243 -13.57 -19.24 15.39
CA CYS A 243 -13.33 -20.68 15.33
C CYS A 243 -12.19 -21.15 16.24
N GLU A 244 -11.22 -20.29 16.54
CA GLU A 244 -10.09 -20.62 17.43
C GLU A 244 -10.41 -20.38 18.92
N VAL A 245 -11.34 -19.44 19.22
CA VAL A 245 -11.61 -19.02 20.61
C VAL A 245 -12.89 -19.64 21.16
N VAL A 246 -13.89 -19.88 20.30
CA VAL A 246 -15.17 -20.48 20.69
C VAL A 246 -15.17 -21.93 20.24
N PRO A 247 -15.14 -22.91 21.17
CA PRO A 247 -15.30 -24.32 20.80
C PRO A 247 -16.65 -24.52 20.06
N CYS A 248 -16.60 -25.13 18.88
CA CYS A 248 -17.80 -25.57 18.17
C CYS A 248 -18.50 -26.73 18.89
#